data_b796b367fab29f4296bc5c1ae7842c37
#
_entry.id   b796b367fab29f4296bc5c1ae7842c37
#
_cell.length_a   1.000
_cell.length_b   1.000
_cell.length_c   1.000
_cell.angle_alpha   90.00
_cell.angle_beta   90.00
_cell.angle_gamma   90.00
#
_symmetry.space_group_name_H-M   'P 1'
#
loop_
_entity.id
_entity.type
_entity.pdbx_description
1 polymer ?
#
loop_
_entity_poly.entity_id
_entity_poly.type
_entity_poly.pdbx_seq_one_letter_code
_entity_poly.pdbx_strand_id
1 'polypeptide(L)'
;TLVRGTVQALLPDHDVYVTDWCDARNIPAAVGSFDLDDNIDLMIDFMHFMGPDASVLAVCQPVVAVLAAVSLMAADDDPIQPHAIILMGGPVDARINPTKVNEHAESKGLSWFENNVISRVPFPMPGVMRKVYPGFAQLSGFMAMNIDRHMEAYMDLYNHLVEGDGDSADQHREFYDEYLSVMDLPAEFLLQTIETVFKEHKLARGIMTHRGTPVDPSKIKKTALMTIEGGKDDICGLGQTAAALDLCSGLSAKKKLEHVQQDVGHYGIFNGRRWRTEIKPRIAEFIRSV
;
A
#
# COMPACT_ATOMS: atom_id res chain seq x y z
N THR A 1 -13.67 -5.62 0.57
CA THR A 1 -12.25 -5.27 0.75
C THR A 1 -12.05 -4.37 1.97
N LEU A 2 -10.88 -4.37 2.58
CA LEU A 2 -10.53 -3.54 3.75
C LEU A 2 -10.71 -2.03 3.50
N VAL A 3 -10.73 -1.59 2.24
CA VAL A 3 -10.93 -0.18 1.84
C VAL A 3 -12.40 0.18 1.54
N ARG A 4 -13.38 -0.72 1.75
CA ARG A 4 -14.80 -0.39 1.53
C ARG A 4 -15.22 0.85 2.32
N GLY A 5 -14.90 0.89 3.62
CA GLY A 5 -15.21 2.04 4.47
C GLY A 5 -14.49 3.33 4.07
N THR A 6 -13.30 3.21 3.46
CA THR A 6 -12.55 4.32 2.88
C THR A 6 -13.32 4.93 1.72
N VAL A 7 -13.71 4.09 0.76
CA VAL A 7 -14.47 4.50 -0.43
C VAL A 7 -15.83 5.11 -0.05
N GLN A 8 -16.59 4.43 0.80
CA GLN A 8 -17.90 4.92 1.25
C GLN A 8 -17.83 6.30 1.91
N ALA A 9 -16.75 6.58 2.65
CA ALA A 9 -16.57 7.87 3.28
C ALA A 9 -16.21 8.99 2.29
N LEU A 10 -15.57 8.67 1.16
CA LEU A 10 -15.15 9.63 0.14
C LEU A 10 -16.28 9.96 -0.86
N LEU A 11 -17.11 8.99 -1.22
CA LEU A 11 -18.17 9.13 -2.23
C LEU A 11 -19.10 10.34 -2.08
N PRO A 12 -19.46 10.82 -0.87
CA PRO A 12 -20.33 11.99 -0.74
C PRO A 12 -19.74 13.29 -1.29
N ASP A 13 -18.39 13.39 -1.37
CA ASP A 13 -17.69 14.63 -1.69
C ASP A 13 -16.78 14.52 -2.92
N HIS A 14 -16.55 13.29 -3.43
CA HIS A 14 -15.57 13.01 -4.48
C HIS A 14 -16.10 11.97 -5.45
N ASP A 15 -15.74 12.09 -6.72
CA ASP A 15 -15.77 10.98 -7.66
C ASP A 15 -14.60 10.04 -7.32
N VAL A 16 -14.91 8.79 -6.99
CA VAL A 16 -13.92 7.83 -6.48
C VAL A 16 -13.71 6.72 -7.50
N TYR A 17 -12.45 6.56 -7.90
CA TYR A 17 -11.98 5.46 -8.73
C TYR A 17 -11.08 4.56 -7.89
N VAL A 18 -11.24 3.25 -8.03
CA VAL A 18 -10.46 2.25 -7.29
C VAL A 18 -9.82 1.31 -8.29
N THR A 19 -8.53 1.05 -8.11
CA THR A 19 -7.84 0.05 -8.93
C THR A 19 -8.38 -1.34 -8.62
N ASP A 20 -8.75 -2.08 -9.67
CA ASP A 20 -9.24 -3.46 -9.58
C ASP A 20 -8.17 -4.42 -10.12
N TRP A 21 -7.47 -5.08 -9.19
CA TRP A 21 -6.37 -5.98 -9.50
C TRP A 21 -6.86 -7.39 -9.76
N CYS A 22 -6.35 -8.01 -10.82
CA CYS A 22 -6.58 -9.41 -11.10
C CYS A 22 -5.66 -10.29 -10.27
N ASP A 23 -6.21 -11.34 -9.67
CA ASP A 23 -5.43 -12.36 -8.98
C ASP A 23 -4.46 -13.06 -9.96
N ALA A 24 -3.17 -13.10 -9.64
CA ALA A 24 -2.14 -13.64 -10.50
C ALA A 24 -2.37 -15.11 -10.89
N ARG A 25 -3.07 -15.89 -10.05
CA ARG A 25 -3.46 -17.29 -10.37
C ARG A 25 -4.40 -17.39 -11.56
N ASN A 26 -5.10 -16.30 -11.87
CA ASN A 26 -6.07 -16.25 -12.98
C ASN A 26 -5.45 -15.72 -14.29
N ILE A 27 -4.20 -15.26 -14.27
CA ILE A 27 -3.54 -14.69 -15.44
C ILE A 27 -2.67 -15.74 -16.14
N PRO A 28 -2.97 -16.14 -17.38
CA PRO A 28 -2.17 -17.11 -18.13
C PRO A 28 -0.69 -16.71 -18.20
N ALA A 29 0.22 -17.69 -18.06
CA ALA A 29 1.65 -17.42 -18.11
C ALA A 29 2.11 -16.77 -19.45
N ALA A 30 1.39 -17.02 -20.54
CA ALA A 30 1.67 -16.44 -21.85
C ALA A 30 1.47 -14.91 -21.93
N VAL A 31 0.75 -14.31 -20.97
CA VAL A 31 0.60 -12.84 -20.87
C VAL A 31 1.93 -12.15 -20.53
N GLY A 32 2.88 -12.87 -19.95
CA GLY A 32 4.18 -12.35 -19.55
C GLY A 32 4.33 -12.22 -18.03
N SER A 33 5.47 -11.67 -17.60
CA SER A 33 5.78 -11.32 -16.21
C SER A 33 5.08 -10.02 -15.80
N PHE A 34 5.03 -9.77 -14.50
CA PHE A 34 4.61 -8.48 -13.94
C PHE A 34 5.46 -8.21 -12.70
N ASP A 35 6.22 -7.13 -12.75
CA ASP A 35 7.14 -6.74 -11.69
C ASP A 35 6.85 -5.33 -11.12
N LEU A 36 7.76 -4.76 -10.34
CA LEU A 36 7.58 -3.43 -9.75
C LEU A 36 7.64 -2.33 -10.83
N ASP A 37 8.46 -2.50 -11.86
CA ASP A 37 8.53 -1.52 -12.94
C ASP A 37 7.22 -1.51 -13.73
N ASP A 38 6.62 -2.67 -14.00
CA ASP A 38 5.30 -2.78 -14.64
C ASP A 38 4.20 -2.14 -13.77
N ASN A 39 4.31 -2.29 -12.43
CA ASN A 39 3.37 -1.64 -11.51
C ASN A 39 3.50 -0.12 -11.54
N ILE A 40 4.72 0.42 -11.62
CA ILE A 40 4.96 1.87 -11.77
C ILE A 40 4.38 2.38 -13.09
N ASP A 41 4.59 1.67 -14.21
CA ASP A 41 4.00 2.00 -15.49
C ASP A 41 2.47 2.11 -15.41
N LEU A 42 1.81 1.13 -14.76
CA LEU A 42 0.36 1.19 -14.56
C LEU A 42 -0.08 2.37 -13.69
N MET A 43 0.71 2.78 -12.67
CA MET A 43 0.40 3.97 -11.89
C MET A 43 0.41 5.22 -12.78
N ILE A 44 1.37 5.35 -13.69
CA ILE A 44 1.43 6.44 -14.67
C ILE A 44 0.21 6.39 -15.60
N ASP A 45 -0.11 5.22 -16.14
CA ASP A 45 -1.27 5.03 -17.03
C ASP A 45 -2.60 5.40 -16.34
N PHE A 46 -2.77 5.02 -15.07
CA PHE A 46 -3.96 5.40 -14.30
C PHE A 46 -4.03 6.91 -14.08
N MET A 47 -2.92 7.58 -13.79
CA MET A 47 -2.88 9.03 -13.66
C MET A 47 -3.21 9.72 -14.99
N HIS A 48 -2.68 9.24 -16.10
CA HIS A 48 -3.03 9.73 -17.44
C HIS A 48 -4.52 9.55 -17.76
N PHE A 49 -5.08 8.40 -17.39
CA PHE A 49 -6.52 8.14 -17.57
C PHE A 49 -7.39 9.10 -16.75
N MET A 50 -6.97 9.41 -15.53
CA MET A 50 -7.72 10.29 -14.61
C MET A 50 -7.58 11.78 -14.94
N GLY A 51 -6.45 12.19 -15.52
CA GLY A 51 -6.15 13.58 -15.82
C GLY A 51 -5.53 14.37 -14.66
N PRO A 52 -5.11 15.63 -14.91
CA PRO A 52 -4.26 16.40 -13.99
C PRO A 52 -4.98 16.90 -12.72
N ASP A 53 -6.31 16.94 -12.73
CA ASP A 53 -7.10 17.40 -11.57
C ASP A 53 -7.34 16.28 -10.55
N ALA A 54 -6.94 15.05 -10.87
CA ALA A 54 -7.09 13.91 -9.98
C ALA A 54 -6.11 13.99 -8.80
N SER A 55 -6.54 13.48 -7.65
CA SER A 55 -5.70 13.24 -6.49
C SER A 55 -5.56 11.73 -6.25
N VAL A 56 -4.36 11.28 -5.92
CA VAL A 56 -4.05 9.86 -5.71
C VAL A 56 -3.93 9.56 -4.23
N LEU A 57 -4.68 8.57 -3.76
CA LEU A 57 -4.59 8.02 -2.41
C LEU A 57 -3.86 6.67 -2.49
N ALA A 58 -2.66 6.58 -1.94
CA ALA A 58 -1.89 5.35 -1.88
C ALA A 58 -1.80 4.85 -0.43
N VAL A 59 -2.22 3.61 -0.20
CA VAL A 59 -2.25 3.00 1.13
C VAL A 59 -1.29 1.81 1.19
N CYS A 60 -0.36 1.83 2.14
CA CYS A 60 0.59 0.74 2.39
C CYS A 60 1.61 0.56 1.23
N GLN A 61 1.75 -0.64 0.69
CA GLN A 61 2.75 -1.01 -0.31
C GLN A 61 2.76 -0.12 -1.59
N PRO A 62 1.64 0.28 -2.19
CA PRO A 62 1.62 1.15 -3.38
C PRO A 62 2.28 2.52 -3.21
N VAL A 63 2.51 2.98 -1.99
CA VAL A 63 3.11 4.30 -1.70
C VAL A 63 4.42 4.50 -2.45
N VAL A 64 5.30 3.50 -2.48
CA VAL A 64 6.61 3.60 -3.16
C VAL A 64 6.43 3.68 -4.66
N ALA A 65 5.56 2.85 -5.24
CA ALA A 65 5.29 2.86 -6.68
C ALA A 65 4.65 4.18 -7.14
N VAL A 66 3.68 4.71 -6.38
CA VAL A 66 3.05 6.01 -6.68
C VAL A 66 4.05 7.15 -6.59
N LEU A 67 4.89 7.18 -5.54
CA LEU A 67 5.93 8.21 -5.42
C LEU A 67 6.95 8.13 -6.55
N ALA A 68 7.34 6.92 -6.97
CA ALA A 68 8.23 6.71 -8.10
C ALA A 68 7.58 7.17 -9.42
N ALA A 69 6.32 6.79 -9.67
CA ALA A 69 5.57 7.20 -10.86
C ALA A 69 5.49 8.73 -10.99
N VAL A 70 5.09 9.42 -9.92
CA VAL A 70 5.00 10.89 -9.93
C VAL A 70 6.38 11.54 -10.08
N SER A 71 7.44 10.92 -9.56
CA SER A 71 8.83 11.40 -9.74
C SER A 71 9.25 11.35 -11.20
N LEU A 72 8.93 10.26 -11.90
CA LEU A 72 9.20 10.09 -13.34
C LEU A 72 8.40 11.09 -14.17
N MET A 73 7.08 11.20 -13.94
CA MET A 73 6.23 12.20 -14.61
C MET A 73 6.76 13.63 -14.39
N ALA A 74 7.24 13.93 -13.18
CA ALA A 74 7.80 15.24 -12.87
C ALA A 74 9.16 15.48 -13.56
N ALA A 75 9.99 14.46 -13.71
CA ALA A 75 11.27 14.54 -14.42
C ALA A 75 11.07 14.80 -15.92
N ASP A 76 10.01 14.27 -16.50
CA ASP A 76 9.64 14.42 -17.91
C ASP A 76 8.77 15.69 -18.18
N ASP A 77 8.54 16.52 -17.14
CA ASP A 77 7.63 17.68 -17.21
C ASP A 77 6.22 17.32 -17.71
N ASP A 78 5.76 16.09 -17.45
CA ASP A 78 4.47 15.59 -17.88
C ASP A 78 3.34 16.55 -17.44
N PRO A 79 2.45 16.99 -18.35
CA PRO A 79 1.36 17.88 -18.02
C PRO A 79 0.25 17.22 -17.18
N ILE A 80 0.20 15.88 -17.13
CA ILE A 80 -0.85 15.10 -16.47
C ILE A 80 -0.44 14.66 -15.05
N GLN A 81 0.56 15.32 -14.46
CA GLN A 81 0.89 15.06 -13.05
C GLN A 81 -0.35 15.28 -12.17
N PRO A 82 -0.63 14.38 -11.20
CA PRO A 82 -1.80 14.52 -10.33
C PRO A 82 -1.72 15.80 -9.50
N HIS A 83 -2.90 16.36 -9.16
CA HIS A 83 -3.01 17.55 -8.30
C HIS A 83 -2.36 17.34 -6.93
N ALA A 84 -2.65 16.22 -6.29
CA ALA A 84 -2.06 15.83 -5.01
C ALA A 84 -1.86 14.32 -4.91
N ILE A 85 -0.86 13.90 -4.11
CA ILE A 85 -0.69 12.54 -3.66
C ILE A 85 -0.79 12.48 -2.14
N ILE A 86 -1.57 11.52 -1.64
CA ILE A 86 -1.75 11.23 -0.22
C ILE A 86 -1.15 9.85 0.04
N LEU A 87 -0.02 9.82 0.72
CA LEU A 87 0.73 8.60 1.02
C LEU A 87 0.43 8.15 2.45
N MET A 88 -0.07 6.93 2.63
CA MET A 88 -0.59 6.46 3.91
C MET A 88 0.06 5.15 4.33
N GLY A 89 0.82 5.16 5.43
CA GLY A 89 1.37 3.95 6.05
C GLY A 89 2.22 3.09 5.12
N GLY A 90 3.04 3.70 4.26
CA GLY A 90 3.87 3.00 3.29
C GLY A 90 5.37 3.15 3.55
N PRO A 91 6.18 2.13 3.23
CA PRO A 91 7.59 2.05 3.62
C PRO A 91 8.48 2.84 2.64
N VAL A 92 8.40 4.16 2.62
CA VAL A 92 9.27 5.01 1.79
C VAL A 92 10.72 4.89 2.24
N ASP A 93 10.96 4.92 3.56
CA ASP A 93 12.26 4.57 4.14
C ASP A 93 12.09 3.55 5.29
N ALA A 94 12.15 2.27 4.95
CA ALA A 94 11.96 1.18 5.92
C ALA A 94 13.06 1.07 6.99
N ARG A 95 14.13 1.88 6.92
CA ARG A 95 15.18 1.96 7.93
C ARG A 95 14.76 2.77 9.17
N ILE A 96 13.74 3.61 9.02
CA ILE A 96 13.23 4.45 10.12
C ILE A 96 12.27 3.61 10.96
N ASN A 97 12.54 3.49 12.26
CA ASN A 97 11.72 2.72 13.20
C ASN A 97 11.27 1.36 12.62
N PRO A 98 12.21 0.45 12.26
CA PRO A 98 11.89 -0.79 11.59
C PRO A 98 10.95 -1.65 12.42
N THR A 99 9.95 -2.20 11.76
CA THR A 99 8.99 -3.12 12.36
C THR A 99 9.43 -4.58 12.17
N LYS A 100 8.73 -5.53 12.81
CA LYS A 100 9.00 -6.96 12.59
C LYS A 100 8.91 -7.37 11.12
N VAL A 101 8.06 -6.71 10.34
CA VAL A 101 7.94 -6.94 8.88
C VAL A 101 9.24 -6.54 8.18
N ASN A 102 9.77 -5.36 8.51
CA ASN A 102 11.03 -4.86 7.93
C ASN A 102 12.22 -5.76 8.32
N GLU A 103 12.34 -6.09 9.62
CA GLU A 103 13.39 -6.96 10.15
C GLU A 103 13.35 -8.35 9.49
N HIS A 104 12.14 -8.92 9.30
CA HIS A 104 12.01 -10.22 8.63
C HIS A 104 12.44 -10.12 7.16
N ALA A 105 12.03 -9.10 6.42
CA ALA A 105 12.43 -8.89 5.04
C ALA A 105 13.95 -8.69 4.90
N GLU A 106 14.55 -7.93 5.81
CA GLU A 106 15.98 -7.65 5.82
C GLU A 106 16.83 -8.88 6.20
N SER A 107 16.39 -9.67 7.19
CA SER A 107 17.13 -10.82 7.73
C SER A 107 17.28 -12.01 6.77
N LYS A 108 16.44 -12.11 5.73
CA LYS A 108 16.43 -13.22 4.77
C LYS A 108 17.00 -12.79 3.42
N GLY A 109 17.78 -13.67 2.76
CA GLY A 109 18.20 -13.44 1.37
C GLY A 109 17.04 -13.60 0.38
N LEU A 110 17.11 -12.99 -0.81
CA LEU A 110 16.07 -13.14 -1.85
C LEU A 110 15.83 -14.60 -2.22
N SER A 111 16.90 -15.41 -2.28
CA SER A 111 16.78 -16.85 -2.52
C SER A 111 15.96 -17.59 -1.46
N TRP A 112 15.96 -17.10 -0.21
CA TRP A 112 15.10 -17.67 0.82
C TRP A 112 13.62 -17.43 0.50
N PHE A 113 13.26 -16.23 0.10
CA PHE A 113 11.88 -15.91 -0.33
C PHE A 113 11.48 -16.75 -1.54
N GLU A 114 12.35 -16.84 -2.54
CA GLU A 114 12.08 -17.64 -3.73
C GLU A 114 11.83 -19.12 -3.43
N ASN A 115 12.57 -19.69 -2.47
CA ASN A 115 12.47 -21.12 -2.15
C ASN A 115 11.44 -21.47 -1.08
N ASN A 116 10.99 -20.51 -0.25
CA ASN A 116 10.12 -20.80 0.90
C ASN A 116 8.72 -20.20 0.79
N VAL A 117 8.54 -19.12 0.03
CA VAL A 117 7.22 -18.44 -0.05
C VAL A 117 6.64 -18.42 -1.47
N ILE A 118 7.48 -18.59 -2.50
CA ILE A 118 7.01 -18.66 -3.89
C ILE A 118 6.58 -20.08 -4.22
N SER A 119 5.43 -20.20 -4.86
CA SER A 119 4.92 -21.47 -5.38
C SER A 119 4.48 -21.33 -6.84
N ARG A 120 4.16 -22.46 -7.48
CA ARG A 120 3.58 -22.46 -8.83
C ARG A 120 2.08 -22.65 -8.75
N VAL A 121 1.36 -21.87 -9.53
CA VAL A 121 -0.09 -22.02 -9.68
C VAL A 121 -0.40 -23.42 -10.20
N PRO A 122 -1.26 -24.21 -9.50
CA PRO A 122 -1.61 -25.57 -9.89
C PRO A 122 -2.64 -25.60 -11.02
N PHE A 123 -2.71 -26.75 -11.72
CA PHE A 123 -3.85 -27.07 -12.58
C PHE A 123 -5.13 -27.25 -11.72
N PRO A 124 -6.34 -26.81 -12.16
CA PRO A 124 -6.69 -26.30 -13.49
C PRO A 124 -6.76 -24.75 -13.59
N MET A 125 -6.11 -24.01 -12.72
CA MET A 125 -6.16 -22.54 -12.74
C MET A 125 -5.60 -21.96 -14.06
N PRO A 126 -6.15 -20.85 -14.57
CA PRO A 126 -5.68 -20.23 -15.82
C PRO A 126 -4.18 -19.86 -15.81
N GLY A 127 -3.66 -19.42 -14.67
CA GLY A 127 -2.25 -19.08 -14.47
C GLY A 127 -1.33 -20.27 -14.19
N VAL A 128 -1.74 -21.49 -14.54
CA VAL A 128 -0.96 -22.71 -14.29
C VAL A 128 0.53 -22.52 -14.62
N MET A 129 1.41 -22.99 -13.73
CA MET A 129 2.87 -22.88 -13.76
C MET A 129 3.44 -21.47 -13.54
N ARG A 130 2.64 -20.41 -13.49
CA ARG A 130 3.11 -19.06 -13.06
C ARG A 130 3.68 -19.16 -11.64
N LYS A 131 4.83 -18.52 -11.41
CA LYS A 131 5.37 -18.37 -10.06
C LYS A 131 4.61 -17.24 -9.36
N VAL A 132 4.11 -17.52 -8.15
CA VAL A 132 3.34 -16.56 -7.36
C VAL A 132 3.72 -16.62 -5.89
N TYR A 133 3.50 -15.52 -5.18
CA TYR A 133 3.39 -15.50 -3.71
C TYR A 133 1.92 -15.72 -3.36
N PRO A 134 1.54 -16.91 -2.88
CA PRO A 134 0.14 -17.24 -2.66
C PRO A 134 -0.49 -16.40 -1.56
N GLY A 135 -1.75 -16.00 -1.78
CA GLY A 135 -2.52 -15.23 -0.79
C GLY A 135 -2.59 -15.89 0.58
N PHE A 136 -2.76 -17.21 0.62
CA PHE A 136 -2.78 -17.94 1.90
C PHE A 136 -1.45 -17.88 2.66
N ALA A 137 -0.32 -17.85 1.96
CA ALA A 137 0.99 -17.74 2.60
C ALA A 137 1.23 -16.32 3.14
N GLN A 138 0.77 -15.29 2.41
CA GLN A 138 0.76 -13.91 2.89
C GLN A 138 -0.04 -13.78 4.17
N LEU A 139 -1.26 -14.31 4.15
CA LEU A 139 -2.17 -14.31 5.29
C LEU A 139 -1.59 -15.02 6.50
N SER A 140 -1.00 -16.21 6.27
CA SER A 140 -0.35 -16.97 7.36
C SER A 140 0.79 -16.18 8.01
N GLY A 141 1.56 -15.44 7.23
CA GLY A 141 2.60 -14.55 7.74
C GLY A 141 2.04 -13.41 8.61
N PHE A 142 0.99 -12.73 8.14
CA PHE A 142 0.35 -11.65 8.90
C PHE A 142 -0.32 -12.15 10.18
N MET A 143 -1.01 -13.30 10.12
CA MET A 143 -1.63 -13.89 11.32
C MET A 143 -0.57 -14.33 12.34
N ALA A 144 0.55 -14.91 11.91
CA ALA A 144 1.62 -15.34 12.80
C ALA A 144 2.29 -14.18 13.56
N MET A 145 2.35 -12.98 12.98
CA MET A 145 2.91 -11.80 13.65
C MET A 145 2.02 -11.28 14.79
N ASN A 146 0.71 -11.53 14.74
CA ASN A 146 -0.28 -11.02 15.69
C ASN A 146 -1.23 -12.13 16.17
N ILE A 147 -0.72 -13.33 16.40
CA ILE A 147 -1.53 -14.51 16.70
C ILE A 147 -2.45 -14.32 17.91
N ASP A 148 -1.93 -13.69 18.98
CA ASP A 148 -2.70 -13.47 20.21
C ASP A 148 -3.93 -12.57 19.94
N ARG A 149 -3.75 -11.52 19.17
CA ARG A 149 -4.84 -10.60 18.77
C ARG A 149 -5.91 -11.31 17.94
N HIS A 150 -5.50 -12.19 17.02
CA HIS A 150 -6.45 -12.98 16.24
C HIS A 150 -7.20 -14.00 17.11
N MET A 151 -6.50 -14.63 18.06
CA MET A 151 -7.13 -15.54 19.03
C MET A 151 -8.16 -14.81 19.89
N GLU A 152 -7.84 -13.63 20.42
CA GLU A 152 -8.80 -12.79 21.16
C GLU A 152 -10.02 -12.46 20.32
N ALA A 153 -9.82 -12.00 19.08
CA ALA A 153 -10.92 -11.65 18.19
C ALA A 153 -11.86 -12.84 17.91
N TYR A 154 -11.33 -14.05 17.72
CA TYR A 154 -12.17 -15.26 17.57
C TYR A 154 -12.86 -15.67 18.88
N MET A 155 -12.25 -15.44 20.03
CA MET A 155 -12.93 -15.64 21.33
C MET A 155 -14.07 -14.64 21.51
N ASP A 156 -13.88 -13.38 21.12
CA ASP A 156 -14.94 -12.38 21.13
C ASP A 156 -16.11 -12.78 20.22
N LEU A 157 -15.83 -13.26 19.01
CA LEU A 157 -16.86 -13.81 18.13
C LEU A 157 -17.65 -14.93 18.81
N TYR A 158 -16.96 -15.86 19.46
CA TYR A 158 -17.60 -16.94 20.20
C TYR A 158 -18.53 -16.40 21.30
N ASN A 159 -18.05 -15.41 22.08
CA ASN A 159 -18.85 -14.78 23.14
C ASN A 159 -20.09 -14.07 22.57
N HIS A 160 -19.95 -13.28 21.50
CA HIS A 160 -21.08 -12.63 20.82
C HIS A 160 -22.13 -13.64 20.34
N LEU A 161 -21.69 -14.78 19.79
CA LEU A 161 -22.61 -15.84 19.38
C LEU A 161 -23.34 -16.48 20.54
N VAL A 162 -22.64 -16.71 21.68
CA VAL A 162 -23.25 -17.28 22.91
C VAL A 162 -24.24 -16.29 23.54
N GLU A 163 -23.94 -15.01 23.52
CA GLU A 163 -24.78 -13.93 24.06
C GLU A 163 -25.94 -13.56 23.12
N GLY A 164 -25.95 -14.05 21.89
CA GLY A 164 -26.95 -13.74 20.88
C GLY A 164 -26.81 -12.35 20.27
N ASP A 165 -25.62 -11.73 20.41
CA ASP A 165 -25.26 -10.47 19.74
C ASP A 165 -24.90 -10.73 18.27
N GLY A 166 -25.92 -10.87 17.45
CA GLY A 166 -25.78 -11.17 16.02
C GLY A 166 -25.07 -10.04 15.27
N ASP A 167 -25.30 -8.79 15.62
CA ASP A 167 -24.74 -7.62 14.91
C ASP A 167 -23.21 -7.59 15.06
N SER A 168 -22.68 -7.78 16.26
CA SER A 168 -21.22 -7.83 16.48
C SER A 168 -20.59 -9.07 15.85
N ALA A 169 -21.27 -10.21 15.89
CA ALA A 169 -20.82 -11.43 15.21
C ALA A 169 -20.75 -11.25 13.68
N ASP A 170 -21.72 -10.59 13.07
CA ASP A 170 -21.74 -10.33 11.63
C ASP A 170 -20.67 -9.30 11.22
N GLN A 171 -20.43 -8.25 12.00
CA GLN A 171 -19.31 -7.34 11.79
C GLN A 171 -17.95 -8.04 11.83
N HIS A 172 -17.77 -8.99 12.76
CA HIS A 172 -16.57 -9.81 12.82
C HIS A 172 -16.41 -10.68 11.56
N ARG A 173 -17.47 -11.34 11.12
CA ARG A 173 -17.46 -12.16 9.89
C ARG A 173 -17.14 -11.31 8.66
N GLU A 174 -17.81 -10.17 8.47
CA GLU A 174 -17.54 -9.26 7.36
C GLU A 174 -16.08 -8.82 7.33
N PHE A 175 -15.50 -8.46 8.50
CA PHE A 175 -14.09 -8.09 8.58
C PHE A 175 -13.18 -9.25 8.16
N TYR A 176 -13.41 -10.46 8.68
CA TYR A 176 -12.54 -11.61 8.36
C TYR A 176 -12.74 -12.11 6.94
N ASP A 177 -13.94 -12.07 6.38
CA ASP A 177 -14.18 -12.39 4.98
C ASP A 177 -13.36 -11.49 4.04
N GLU A 178 -13.26 -10.20 4.33
CA GLU A 178 -12.42 -9.27 3.60
C GLU A 178 -10.92 -9.49 3.89
N TYR A 179 -10.55 -9.69 5.15
CA TYR A 179 -9.17 -9.92 5.58
C TYR A 179 -8.56 -11.19 4.96
N LEU A 180 -9.37 -12.24 4.80
CA LEU A 180 -8.99 -13.51 4.21
C LEU A 180 -8.94 -13.48 2.67
N SER A 181 -9.53 -12.48 2.03
CA SER A 181 -9.59 -12.33 0.57
C SER A 181 -8.28 -11.74 0.01
N VAL A 182 -7.16 -12.44 0.20
CA VAL A 182 -5.84 -12.03 -0.26
C VAL A 182 -5.52 -12.69 -1.59
N MET A 183 -5.15 -11.87 -2.60
CA MET A 183 -4.78 -12.35 -3.94
C MET A 183 -3.37 -12.92 -3.97
N ASP A 184 -3.13 -13.85 -4.88
CA ASP A 184 -1.77 -14.25 -5.24
C ASP A 184 -1.08 -13.09 -5.96
N LEU A 185 0.16 -12.80 -5.57
CA LEU A 185 1.00 -11.79 -6.23
C LEU A 185 2.00 -12.49 -7.17
N PRO A 186 2.35 -11.88 -8.33
CA PRO A 186 3.45 -12.36 -9.15
C PRO A 186 4.74 -12.42 -8.35
N ALA A 187 5.53 -13.48 -8.51
CA ALA A 187 6.78 -13.66 -7.77
C ALA A 187 7.77 -12.54 -8.07
N GLU A 188 7.85 -12.11 -9.34
CA GLU A 188 8.72 -11.05 -9.82
C GLU A 188 8.42 -9.74 -9.09
N PHE A 189 7.15 -9.39 -8.95
CA PHE A 189 6.71 -8.20 -8.23
C PHE A 189 7.11 -8.23 -6.75
N LEU A 190 6.87 -9.36 -6.07
CA LEU A 190 7.27 -9.50 -4.67
C LEU A 190 8.79 -9.38 -4.50
N LEU A 191 9.56 -10.13 -5.29
CA LEU A 191 11.02 -10.22 -5.12
C LEU A 191 11.69 -8.87 -5.42
N GLN A 192 11.29 -8.19 -6.48
CA GLN A 192 11.80 -6.87 -6.81
C GLN A 192 11.39 -5.82 -5.75
N THR A 193 10.17 -5.91 -5.21
CA THR A 193 9.73 -5.05 -4.11
C THR A 193 10.56 -5.27 -2.85
N ILE A 194 10.79 -6.53 -2.45
CA ILE A 194 11.62 -6.84 -1.28
C ILE A 194 13.05 -6.30 -1.47
N GLU A 195 13.65 -6.53 -2.62
CA GLU A 195 14.99 -6.03 -2.93
C GLU A 195 15.04 -4.51 -2.89
N THR A 196 14.15 -3.84 -3.65
CA THR A 196 14.18 -2.41 -3.87
C THR A 196 13.82 -1.62 -2.61
N VAL A 197 12.77 -2.04 -1.89
CA VAL A 197 12.20 -1.28 -0.78
C VAL A 197 12.81 -1.67 0.56
N PHE A 198 12.89 -2.99 0.84
CA PHE A 198 13.20 -3.46 2.18
C PHE A 198 14.67 -3.86 2.39
N LYS A 199 15.41 -4.20 1.33
CA LYS A 199 16.82 -4.58 1.45
C LYS A 199 17.78 -3.48 1.01
N GLU A 200 17.56 -2.91 -0.14
CA GLU A 200 18.44 -1.91 -0.71
C GLU A 200 17.97 -0.47 -0.46
N HIS A 201 16.71 -0.28 -0.05
CA HIS A 201 16.10 1.03 0.25
C HIS A 201 16.35 2.04 -0.88
N LYS A 202 16.22 1.58 -2.14
CA LYS A 202 16.73 2.30 -3.31
C LYS A 202 16.14 3.72 -3.43
N LEU A 203 14.82 3.87 -3.19
CA LEU A 203 14.18 5.19 -3.27
C LEU A 203 14.72 6.15 -2.22
N ALA A 204 14.75 5.75 -0.97
CA ALA A 204 15.24 6.56 0.15
C ALA A 204 16.72 6.91 0.04
N ARG A 205 17.51 6.07 -0.66
CA ARG A 205 18.93 6.30 -0.93
C ARG A 205 19.21 7.10 -2.20
N GLY A 206 18.17 7.44 -2.98
CA GLY A 206 18.32 8.15 -4.24
C GLY A 206 19.00 7.35 -5.36
N ILE A 207 18.93 6.02 -5.30
CA ILE A 207 19.56 5.11 -6.29
C ILE A 207 18.52 4.22 -6.99
N MET A 208 17.22 4.49 -6.78
CA MET A 208 16.17 3.76 -7.47
C MET A 208 16.17 4.11 -8.96
N THR A 209 15.99 3.09 -9.77
CA THR A 209 15.78 3.24 -11.22
C THR A 209 14.53 2.51 -11.63
N HIS A 210 13.83 3.03 -12.62
CA HIS A 210 12.73 2.40 -13.34
C HIS A 210 13.18 2.16 -14.77
N ARG A 211 13.26 0.92 -15.20
CA ARG A 211 13.79 0.53 -16.54
C ARG A 211 15.10 1.25 -16.92
N GLY A 212 15.98 1.46 -15.92
CA GLY A 212 17.25 2.17 -16.09
C GLY A 212 17.19 3.70 -15.99
N THR A 213 16.00 4.31 -15.96
CA THR A 213 15.81 5.76 -15.72
C THR A 213 15.86 6.05 -14.23
N PRO A 214 16.67 7.02 -13.75
CA PRO A 214 16.68 7.39 -12.34
C PRO A 214 15.33 7.92 -11.84
N VAL A 215 14.91 7.46 -10.66
CA VAL A 215 13.73 7.95 -9.95
C VAL A 215 14.18 9.00 -8.93
N ASP A 216 13.84 10.26 -9.18
CA ASP A 216 14.26 11.39 -8.35
C ASP A 216 13.04 12.19 -7.82
N PRO A 217 12.61 11.96 -6.58
CA PRO A 217 11.48 12.69 -5.98
C PRO A 217 11.71 14.19 -5.85
N SER A 218 12.96 14.68 -5.88
CA SER A 218 13.27 16.11 -5.85
C SER A 218 12.76 16.87 -7.09
N LYS A 219 12.44 16.16 -8.17
CA LYS A 219 11.84 16.73 -9.37
C LYS A 219 10.37 17.12 -9.19
N ILE A 220 9.69 16.58 -8.19
CA ILE A 220 8.29 16.93 -7.90
C ILE A 220 8.21 18.37 -7.41
N LYS A 221 7.50 19.23 -8.17
CA LYS A 221 7.31 20.65 -7.87
C LYS A 221 5.85 21.09 -7.95
N LYS A 222 5.03 20.36 -8.71
CA LYS A 222 3.62 20.70 -9.01
C LYS A 222 2.66 19.95 -8.11
N THR A 223 2.79 18.64 -8.03
CA THR A 223 1.92 17.74 -7.23
C THR A 223 2.12 17.98 -5.75
N ALA A 224 1.04 18.29 -5.03
CA ALA A 224 1.10 18.44 -3.57
C ALA A 224 1.23 17.07 -2.88
N LEU A 225 1.86 17.04 -1.70
CA LEU A 225 2.18 15.81 -0.98
C LEU A 225 1.66 15.87 0.46
N MET A 226 0.81 14.91 0.80
CA MET A 226 0.43 14.66 2.19
C MET A 226 0.87 13.26 2.61
N THR A 227 1.46 13.15 3.80
CA THR A 227 1.78 11.86 4.43
C THR A 227 0.89 11.63 5.64
N ILE A 228 0.43 10.39 5.82
CA ILE A 228 -0.41 9.98 6.94
C ILE A 228 0.15 8.71 7.56
N GLU A 229 0.38 8.74 8.87
CA GLU A 229 0.90 7.62 9.63
C GLU A 229 0.07 7.36 10.89
N GLY A 230 0.05 6.11 11.34
CA GLY A 230 -0.55 5.72 12.61
C GLY A 230 0.47 5.75 13.75
N GLY A 231 0.13 6.38 14.86
CA GLY A 231 1.03 6.45 16.03
C GLY A 231 1.30 5.09 16.69
N LYS A 232 0.48 4.07 16.40
CA LYS A 232 0.62 2.68 16.87
C LYS A 232 0.71 1.69 15.71
N ASP A 233 1.21 2.13 14.54
CA ASP A 233 1.36 1.27 13.37
C ASP A 233 2.50 0.27 13.60
N ASP A 234 2.17 -1.02 13.57
CA ASP A 234 3.09 -2.15 13.77
C ASP A 234 3.53 -2.81 12.46
N ILE A 235 3.02 -2.31 11.32
CA ILE A 235 3.36 -2.78 9.97
C ILE A 235 4.32 -1.80 9.30
N CYS A 236 4.01 -0.50 9.34
CA CYS A 236 4.85 0.58 8.82
C CYS A 236 5.25 1.50 9.97
N GLY A 237 6.52 1.52 10.34
CA GLY A 237 7.02 2.30 11.47
C GLY A 237 6.86 3.81 11.26
N LEU A 238 6.60 4.52 12.35
CA LEU A 238 6.41 5.98 12.34
C LEU A 238 7.65 6.67 11.75
N GLY A 239 7.43 7.54 10.77
CA GLY A 239 8.48 8.26 10.03
C GLY A 239 8.84 7.61 8.68
N GLN A 240 8.47 6.34 8.46
CA GLN A 240 8.77 5.66 7.19
C GLN A 240 8.06 6.32 5.99
N THR A 241 6.80 6.67 6.14
CA THR A 241 6.04 7.36 5.09
C THR A 241 6.41 8.84 5.02
N ALA A 242 6.61 9.48 6.18
CA ALA A 242 6.98 10.89 6.29
C ALA A 242 8.32 11.22 5.61
N ALA A 243 9.23 10.24 5.46
CA ALA A 243 10.47 10.38 4.70
C ALA A 243 10.25 10.92 3.26
N ALA A 244 9.08 10.68 2.67
CA ALA A 244 8.72 11.23 1.35
C ALA A 244 8.77 12.76 1.32
N LEU A 245 8.48 13.44 2.43
CA LEU A 245 8.51 14.90 2.52
C LEU A 245 9.92 15.46 2.32
N ASP A 246 10.93 14.78 2.87
CA ASP A 246 12.33 15.19 2.71
C ASP A 246 12.85 14.84 1.31
N LEU A 247 12.50 13.68 0.78
CA LEU A 247 12.87 13.26 -0.57
C LEU A 247 12.32 14.23 -1.63
N CYS A 248 11.10 14.73 -1.47
CA CYS A 248 10.50 15.73 -2.35
C CYS A 248 11.05 17.14 -2.08
N SER A 249 12.36 17.31 -2.02
CA SER A 249 13.03 18.58 -1.66
C SER A 249 12.73 19.75 -2.62
N GLY A 250 12.35 19.45 -3.87
CA GLY A 250 11.93 20.45 -4.85
C GLY A 250 10.54 21.04 -4.61
N LEU A 251 9.73 20.40 -3.76
CA LEU A 251 8.37 20.85 -3.46
C LEU A 251 8.36 21.91 -2.35
N SER A 252 7.61 22.98 -2.55
CA SER A 252 7.49 24.07 -1.56
C SER A 252 6.80 23.57 -0.27
N ALA A 253 7.18 24.13 0.87
CA ALA A 253 6.60 23.76 2.18
C ALA A 253 5.07 23.94 2.23
N LYS A 254 4.51 24.87 1.46
CA LYS A 254 3.05 25.10 1.39
C LYS A 254 2.29 23.94 0.75
N LYS A 255 2.98 23.13 -0.06
CA LYS A 255 2.42 21.96 -0.73
C LYS A 255 2.73 20.65 -0.01
N LYS A 256 3.27 20.72 1.20
CA LYS A 256 3.60 19.55 2.04
C LYS A 256 2.77 19.54 3.31
N LEU A 257 2.22 18.41 3.67
CA LEU A 257 1.53 18.22 4.94
C LEU A 257 1.88 16.85 5.53
N GLU A 258 2.32 16.85 6.79
CA GLU A 258 2.48 15.65 7.60
C GLU A 258 1.30 15.50 8.56
N HIS A 259 0.76 14.28 8.68
CA HIS A 259 -0.24 13.96 9.68
C HIS A 259 0.04 12.63 10.35
N VAL A 260 0.23 12.67 11.66
CA VAL A 260 0.29 11.47 12.49
C VAL A 260 -1.04 11.34 13.24
N GLN A 261 -1.80 10.29 12.93
CA GLN A 261 -3.02 9.97 13.67
C GLN A 261 -2.64 9.18 14.92
N GLN A 262 -2.72 9.84 16.08
CA GLN A 262 -2.44 9.19 17.35
C GLN A 262 -3.46 8.09 17.67
N ASP A 263 -3.03 7.11 18.46
CA ASP A 263 -3.85 6.02 18.99
C ASP A 263 -4.51 5.09 17.96
N VAL A 264 -4.00 5.05 16.72
CA VAL A 264 -4.41 4.09 15.69
C VAL A 264 -3.22 3.26 15.19
N GLY A 265 -3.48 2.00 14.89
CA GLY A 265 -2.58 1.12 14.15
C GLY A 265 -2.79 1.26 12.64
N HIS A 266 -2.14 0.41 11.87
CA HIS A 266 -2.11 0.45 10.40
C HIS A 266 -3.49 0.60 9.74
N TYR A 267 -4.46 -0.24 10.11
CA TYR A 267 -5.80 -0.19 9.51
C TYR A 267 -6.61 1.04 9.93
N GLY A 268 -6.30 1.62 11.09
CA GLY A 268 -7.01 2.77 11.63
C GLY A 268 -6.78 4.08 10.88
N ILE A 269 -5.72 4.16 10.05
CA ILE A 269 -5.44 5.35 9.25
C ILE A 269 -6.33 5.47 8.01
N PHE A 270 -6.88 4.38 7.50
CA PHE A 270 -7.73 4.39 6.30
C PHE A 270 -9.10 3.73 6.49
N ASN A 271 -9.43 3.25 7.68
CA ASN A 271 -10.74 2.66 7.97
C ASN A 271 -11.22 3.01 9.38
N GLY A 272 -12.51 2.78 9.64
CA GLY A 272 -13.12 2.95 10.95
C GLY A 272 -13.48 4.40 11.31
N ARG A 273 -13.69 4.65 12.62
CA ARG A 273 -14.20 5.93 13.11
C ARG A 273 -13.22 7.09 12.86
N ARG A 274 -11.93 6.92 13.22
CA ARG A 274 -10.91 7.97 13.07
C ARG A 274 -10.73 8.39 11.62
N TRP A 275 -10.74 7.42 10.71
CA TRP A 275 -10.76 7.70 9.28
C TRP A 275 -11.90 8.66 8.90
N ARG A 276 -13.15 8.31 9.26
CA ARG A 276 -14.33 9.09 8.87
C ARG A 276 -14.38 10.48 9.49
N THR A 277 -13.99 10.60 10.78
CA THR A 277 -14.22 11.83 11.56
C THR A 277 -13.02 12.77 11.62
N GLU A 278 -11.81 12.29 11.36
CA GLU A 278 -10.58 13.07 11.55
C GLU A 278 -9.70 13.09 10.30
N ILE A 279 -9.40 11.92 9.71
CA ILE A 279 -8.41 11.81 8.63
C ILE A 279 -9.02 12.26 7.29
N LYS A 280 -10.17 11.69 6.90
CA LYS A 280 -10.85 12.05 5.64
C LYS A 280 -11.14 13.55 5.51
N PRO A 281 -11.70 14.24 6.53
CA PRO A 281 -11.91 15.67 6.46
C PRO A 281 -10.60 16.46 6.23
N ARG A 282 -9.51 16.04 6.85
CA ARG A 282 -8.20 16.66 6.70
C ARG A 282 -7.61 16.47 5.30
N ILE A 283 -7.77 15.29 4.71
CA ILE A 283 -7.41 15.03 3.30
C ILE A 283 -8.20 15.95 2.37
N ALA A 284 -9.52 16.03 2.56
CA ALA A 284 -10.38 16.88 1.75
C ALA A 284 -10.05 18.38 1.88
N GLU A 285 -9.65 18.83 3.07
CA GLU A 285 -9.17 20.20 3.30
C GLU A 285 -7.84 20.44 2.58
N PHE A 286 -6.89 19.51 2.71
CA PHE A 286 -5.59 19.60 2.05
C PHE A 286 -5.74 19.68 0.53
N ILE A 287 -6.48 18.78 -0.10
CA ILE A 287 -6.71 18.78 -1.55
C ILE A 287 -7.28 20.12 -2.04
N ARG A 288 -8.20 20.73 -1.27
CA ARG A 288 -8.79 22.03 -1.64
C ARG A 288 -7.87 23.24 -1.41
N SER A 289 -6.82 23.08 -0.62
CA SER A 289 -5.94 24.20 -0.22
C SER A 289 -4.69 24.37 -1.08
N VAL A 290 -4.37 23.42 -1.95
CA VAL A 290 -3.11 23.35 -2.70
C VAL A 290 -3.24 23.59 -4.19
#